data_293cb6c627371955cb00a6f170e783e0
#
_entry.id   293cb6c627371955cb00a6f170e783e0
#
_cell.length_a   1.000
_cell.length_b   1.000
_cell.length_c   1.000
_cell.angle_alpha   90.00
_cell.angle_beta   90.00
_cell.angle_gamma   90.00
#
_symmetry.space_group_name_H-M   'P 1'
#
loop_
_entity.id
_entity.type
_entity.pdbx_description
1 polymer ?
#
loop_
_entity_poly.entity_id
_entity_poly.type
_entity_poly.pdbx_seq_one_letter_code
_entity_poly.pdbx_strand_id
1 'polypeptide(L)'
;LLFLQGGPGGKGPRPAPEGGWIGEALKTHRVLLMDQRGTGRSTPVDRAAIAGLAAEEAADYIRRFRAEQIIADAEHIRREVYGGIRWQTLGQSYGGFLTLSYLSFAPEALAACYVTGGITSITPNADDIYRNTLPRTARKTAEFYRRYPQHIDTMKTIVDVVSNDEVLLPSGDRLSARRLQTLGIDFGMSTGFEGLLWLLDEAVLPSGRLSDTFLAGVDARTQYWGGPLYAILQEEIYASGTGSTNWSAHRMRSEIGGFEADADGPVPFTGEMFFPWQFDEIASLRPFRDAALALHEREDHPELYDLAQLARNEVPVAAAMYHDDMFVPIEFAEQTRDAVPNMHLWITNEFEHDGLRQDPEIVRTLMTRVEQEGGPLS
;
A
#
# COMPACT_ATOMS: atom_id res chain seq x y z
N LEU A 1 -21.54 -0.75 -7.86
CA LEU A 1 -20.10 -0.51 -7.83
C LEU A 1 -19.50 -1.22 -6.60
N LEU A 2 -18.60 -2.19 -6.81
CA LEU A 2 -17.79 -2.78 -5.74
C LEU A 2 -16.54 -1.94 -5.53
N PHE A 3 -16.27 -1.53 -4.30
CA PHE A 3 -15.01 -0.88 -3.95
C PHE A 3 -13.99 -1.91 -3.45
N LEU A 4 -12.84 -1.96 -4.12
CA LEU A 4 -11.68 -2.78 -3.76
C LEU A 4 -10.66 -1.89 -3.05
N GLN A 5 -10.56 -2.07 -1.74
CA GLN A 5 -9.70 -1.26 -0.88
C GLN A 5 -8.22 -1.60 -1.10
N GLY A 6 -7.38 -0.58 -0.99
CA GLY A 6 -5.93 -0.72 -0.97
C GLY A 6 -5.36 -1.33 0.31
N GLY A 7 -4.09 -1.27 0.46
CA GLY A 7 -3.27 -1.86 1.50
C GLY A 7 -2.10 -2.59 0.86
N PRO A 8 -1.94 -3.89 1.11
CA PRO A 8 -2.90 -4.98 1.46
C PRO A 8 -3.46 -4.88 2.89
N GLY A 9 -4.48 -5.67 3.17
CA GLY A 9 -5.06 -5.73 4.51
C GLY A 9 -5.84 -4.46 4.93
N GLY A 10 -6.24 -3.63 3.98
CA GLY A 10 -7.09 -2.48 4.22
C GLY A 10 -8.57 -2.86 4.37
N LYS A 11 -9.23 -2.36 5.42
CA LYS A 11 -10.68 -2.48 5.57
C LYS A 11 -11.41 -1.48 4.66
N GLY A 12 -12.63 -1.81 4.24
CA GLY A 12 -13.50 -0.90 3.51
C GLY A 12 -13.68 0.44 4.26
N PRO A 13 -13.72 1.57 3.55
CA PRO A 13 -13.93 2.87 4.19
C PRO A 13 -15.28 2.92 4.89
N ARG A 14 -15.36 3.76 5.92
CA ARG A 14 -16.63 4.06 6.58
C ARG A 14 -17.19 5.35 5.99
N PRO A 15 -18.38 5.32 5.39
CA PRO A 15 -18.93 6.52 4.76
C PRO A 15 -19.14 7.62 5.81
N ALA A 16 -18.71 8.84 5.43
CA ALA A 16 -19.06 10.04 6.16
C ALA A 16 -20.24 10.75 5.46
N PRO A 17 -21.08 11.50 6.18
CA PRO A 17 -22.24 12.17 5.60
C PRO A 17 -21.92 13.20 4.50
N GLU A 18 -20.67 13.66 4.43
CA GLU A 18 -20.27 14.85 3.67
C GLU A 18 -19.70 14.58 2.26
N GLY A 19 -19.90 13.38 1.72
CA GLY A 19 -19.60 13.15 0.30
C GLY A 19 -18.28 12.44 0.04
N GLY A 20 -17.26 13.15 -0.46
CA GLY A 20 -16.06 12.53 -1.01
C GLY A 20 -16.38 11.65 -2.24
N TRP A 21 -15.45 10.78 -2.62
CA TRP A 21 -15.64 9.89 -3.76
C TRP A 21 -16.85 8.94 -3.62
N ILE A 22 -17.22 8.55 -2.39
CA ILE A 22 -18.41 7.73 -2.14
C ILE A 22 -19.67 8.52 -2.50
N GLY A 23 -19.73 9.79 -2.10
CA GLY A 23 -20.85 10.67 -2.44
C GLY A 23 -20.97 10.86 -3.96
N GLU A 24 -19.86 10.97 -4.68
CA GLU A 24 -19.85 11.06 -6.13
C GLU A 24 -20.35 9.75 -6.77
N ALA A 25 -19.85 8.60 -6.35
CA ALA A 25 -20.28 7.30 -6.85
C ALA A 25 -21.76 7.00 -6.57
N LEU A 26 -22.31 7.45 -5.44
CA LEU A 26 -23.71 7.26 -5.06
C LEU A 26 -24.69 8.03 -5.95
N LYS A 27 -24.24 9.00 -6.74
CA LYS A 27 -25.12 9.69 -7.71
C LYS A 27 -25.63 8.77 -8.80
N THR A 28 -24.86 7.73 -9.13
CA THR A 28 -25.17 6.82 -10.25
C THR A 28 -25.18 5.34 -9.84
N HIS A 29 -24.59 4.96 -8.72
CA HIS A 29 -24.41 3.58 -8.30
C HIS A 29 -24.88 3.29 -6.88
N ARG A 30 -25.27 2.05 -6.62
CA ARG A 30 -25.19 1.47 -5.29
C ARG A 30 -23.74 1.09 -5.05
N VAL A 31 -23.17 1.49 -3.90
CA VAL A 31 -21.76 1.23 -3.58
C VAL A 31 -21.66 0.14 -2.52
N LEU A 32 -20.93 -0.92 -2.85
CA LEU A 32 -20.57 -1.99 -1.93
C LEU A 32 -19.17 -1.71 -1.36
N LEU A 33 -19.11 -1.48 -0.06
CA LEU A 33 -17.86 -1.27 0.70
C LEU A 33 -17.53 -2.56 1.44
N MET A 34 -16.76 -3.44 0.82
CA MET A 34 -16.39 -4.73 1.38
C MET A 34 -15.23 -4.56 2.38
N ASP A 35 -15.42 -5.05 3.62
CA ASP A 35 -14.25 -5.38 4.44
C ASP A 35 -13.65 -6.67 3.88
N GLN A 36 -12.45 -6.58 3.33
CA GLN A 36 -11.75 -7.76 2.84
C GLN A 36 -11.52 -8.74 4.00
N ARG A 37 -11.44 -10.04 3.67
CA ARG A 37 -11.13 -11.07 4.68
C ARG A 37 -9.92 -10.64 5.53
N GLY A 38 -9.94 -10.94 6.82
CA GLY A 38 -8.89 -10.56 7.76
C GLY A 38 -8.91 -9.09 8.20
N THR A 39 -9.94 -8.31 7.81
CA THR A 39 -10.01 -6.88 8.12
C THR A 39 -11.38 -6.47 8.67
N GLY A 40 -11.41 -5.35 9.37
CA GLY A 40 -12.65 -4.70 9.79
C GLY A 40 -13.63 -5.63 10.50
N ARG A 41 -14.80 -5.87 9.89
CA ARG A 41 -15.86 -6.76 10.41
C ARG A 41 -15.79 -8.17 9.83
N SER A 42 -14.82 -8.43 8.95
CA SER A 42 -14.61 -9.72 8.28
C SER A 42 -13.50 -10.52 8.94
N THR A 43 -13.69 -10.87 10.21
CA THR A 43 -12.76 -11.67 11.02
C THR A 43 -11.34 -11.10 10.99
N PRO A 44 -11.10 -9.95 11.62
CA PRO A 44 -9.81 -9.27 11.54
C PRO A 44 -8.67 -10.16 12.08
N VAL A 45 -7.55 -10.15 11.37
CA VAL A 45 -6.34 -10.82 11.83
C VAL A 45 -5.65 -9.96 12.86
N ASP A 46 -5.55 -10.50 14.06
CA ASP A 46 -4.81 -9.94 15.18
C ASP A 46 -3.87 -11.01 15.77
N ARG A 47 -3.15 -10.66 16.82
CA ARG A 47 -2.24 -11.59 17.51
C ARG A 47 -2.91 -12.86 18.03
N ALA A 48 -4.21 -12.80 18.34
CA ALA A 48 -4.95 -13.96 18.85
C ALA A 48 -5.24 -14.97 17.72
N ALA A 49 -5.37 -14.49 16.47
CA ALA A 49 -5.66 -15.34 15.33
C ALA A 49 -4.55 -16.36 15.01
N ILE A 50 -3.31 -16.05 15.39
CA ILE A 50 -2.14 -16.92 15.16
C ILE A 50 -1.53 -17.49 16.45
N ALA A 51 -2.13 -17.19 17.59
CA ALA A 51 -1.62 -17.62 18.88
C ALA A 51 -1.58 -19.15 18.98
N GLY A 52 -0.39 -19.69 19.29
CA GLY A 52 -0.17 -21.13 19.44
C GLY A 52 0.02 -21.91 18.14
N LEU A 53 -0.05 -21.26 16.97
CA LEU A 53 0.32 -21.88 15.70
C LEU A 53 1.85 -21.94 15.57
N ALA A 54 2.35 -23.00 14.91
CA ALA A 54 3.73 -23.03 14.45
C ALA A 54 3.94 -21.99 13.33
N ALA A 55 5.20 -21.58 13.07
CA ALA A 55 5.53 -20.56 12.07
C ALA A 55 4.91 -20.85 10.70
N GLU A 56 5.06 -22.08 10.21
CA GLU A 56 4.53 -22.52 8.92
C GLU A 56 2.98 -22.53 8.89
N GLU A 57 2.34 -22.98 9.99
CA GLU A 57 0.89 -22.98 10.10
C GLU A 57 0.32 -21.55 10.11
N ALA A 58 1.00 -20.63 10.79
CA ALA A 58 0.64 -19.22 10.82
C ALA A 58 0.86 -18.56 9.44
N ALA A 59 1.96 -18.90 8.75
CA ALA A 59 2.20 -18.45 7.37
C ALA A 59 1.12 -18.96 6.41
N ASP A 60 0.74 -20.24 6.49
CA ASP A 60 -0.35 -20.83 5.71
C ASP A 60 -1.71 -20.17 6.01
N TYR A 61 -1.95 -19.80 7.26
CA TYR A 61 -3.14 -19.04 7.60
C TYR A 61 -3.13 -17.64 6.96
N ILE A 62 -2.01 -16.93 7.02
CA ILE A 62 -1.85 -15.56 6.47
C ILE A 62 -1.96 -15.55 4.94
N ARG A 63 -1.47 -16.57 4.25
CA ARG A 63 -1.62 -16.70 2.78
C ARG A 63 -3.08 -16.67 2.31
N ARG A 64 -4.04 -16.99 3.17
CA ARG A 64 -5.48 -16.96 2.83
C ARG A 64 -6.05 -15.55 2.68
N PHE A 65 -5.25 -14.51 2.93
CA PHE A 65 -5.66 -13.11 2.83
C PHE A 65 -5.08 -12.41 1.59
N ARG A 66 -4.59 -13.16 0.60
CA ARG A 66 -4.05 -12.69 -0.67
C ARG A 66 -5.16 -12.41 -1.70
N ALA A 67 -4.75 -11.86 -2.86
CA ALA A 67 -5.65 -11.36 -3.91
C ALA A 67 -6.67 -12.39 -4.40
N GLU A 68 -6.22 -13.60 -4.72
CA GLU A 68 -7.06 -14.67 -5.28
C GLU A 68 -8.22 -15.05 -4.35
N GLN A 69 -7.99 -15.00 -3.06
CA GLN A 69 -9.01 -15.33 -2.07
C GLN A 69 -9.99 -14.17 -1.83
N ILE A 70 -9.50 -12.93 -1.93
CA ILE A 70 -10.33 -11.72 -1.84
C ILE A 70 -11.30 -11.67 -3.03
N ILE A 71 -10.82 -12.01 -4.24
CA ILE A 71 -11.67 -12.08 -5.43
C ILE A 71 -12.70 -13.22 -5.32
N ALA A 72 -12.31 -14.37 -4.76
CA ALA A 72 -13.26 -15.46 -4.52
C ALA A 72 -14.39 -15.05 -3.55
N ASP A 73 -14.07 -14.26 -2.52
CA ASP A 73 -15.10 -13.69 -1.62
C ASP A 73 -16.02 -12.70 -2.36
N ALA A 74 -15.44 -11.83 -3.19
CA ALA A 74 -16.22 -10.88 -3.99
C ALA A 74 -17.19 -11.63 -4.93
N GLU A 75 -16.73 -12.69 -5.60
CA GLU A 75 -17.55 -13.56 -6.45
C GLU A 75 -18.64 -14.29 -5.67
N HIS A 76 -18.32 -14.77 -4.47
CA HIS A 76 -19.33 -15.37 -3.61
C HIS A 76 -20.42 -14.37 -3.27
N ILE A 77 -20.07 -13.16 -2.81
CA ILE A 77 -21.01 -12.09 -2.52
C ILE A 77 -21.84 -11.73 -3.77
N ARG A 78 -21.21 -11.59 -4.94
CA ARG A 78 -21.89 -11.26 -6.18
C ARG A 78 -22.98 -12.29 -6.51
N ARG A 79 -22.67 -13.56 -6.39
CA ARG A 79 -23.59 -14.66 -6.72
C ARG A 79 -24.71 -14.81 -5.69
N GLU A 80 -24.36 -14.88 -4.42
CA GLU A 80 -25.32 -15.19 -3.35
C GLU A 80 -26.20 -13.99 -2.93
N VAL A 81 -25.64 -12.77 -2.98
CA VAL A 81 -26.35 -11.58 -2.50
C VAL A 81 -26.94 -10.76 -3.66
N TYR A 82 -26.25 -10.73 -4.78
CA TYR A 82 -26.63 -9.88 -5.93
C TYR A 82 -27.12 -10.68 -7.14
N GLY A 83 -27.37 -11.99 -7.01
CA GLY A 83 -27.95 -12.83 -8.05
C GLY A 83 -27.08 -13.00 -9.28
N GLY A 84 -25.76 -12.87 -9.14
CA GLY A 84 -24.80 -13.09 -10.23
C GLY A 84 -24.74 -11.97 -11.27
N ILE A 85 -25.32 -10.79 -11.02
CA ILE A 85 -25.26 -9.66 -11.98
C ILE A 85 -23.82 -9.25 -12.25
N ARG A 86 -23.55 -8.76 -13.46
CA ARG A 86 -22.28 -8.08 -13.73
C ARG A 86 -22.24 -6.77 -12.98
N TRP A 87 -21.12 -6.45 -12.38
CA TRP A 87 -20.94 -5.22 -11.65
C TRP A 87 -19.72 -4.43 -12.14
N GLN A 88 -19.63 -3.20 -11.71
CA GLN A 88 -18.46 -2.35 -11.92
C GLN A 88 -17.60 -2.35 -10.64
N THR A 89 -16.29 -2.15 -10.80
CA THR A 89 -15.36 -2.06 -9.67
C THR A 89 -14.66 -0.72 -9.63
N LEU A 90 -14.32 -0.27 -8.43
CA LEU A 90 -13.38 0.84 -8.19
C LEU A 90 -12.27 0.34 -7.28
N GLY A 91 -11.06 0.19 -7.82
CA GLY A 91 -9.89 -0.24 -7.09
C GLY A 91 -8.96 0.93 -6.75
N GLN A 92 -8.57 1.06 -5.49
CA GLN A 92 -7.59 2.05 -5.05
C GLN A 92 -6.31 1.36 -4.60
N SER A 93 -5.12 1.77 -5.14
CA SER A 93 -3.85 1.18 -4.76
C SER A 93 -3.85 -0.35 -4.98
N TYR A 94 -3.60 -1.16 -3.97
CA TYR A 94 -3.72 -2.62 -4.04
C TYR A 94 -5.08 -3.09 -4.61
N GLY A 95 -6.14 -2.28 -4.49
CA GLY A 95 -7.41 -2.54 -5.15
C GLY A 95 -7.32 -2.62 -6.67
N GLY A 96 -6.35 -1.97 -7.28
CA GLY A 96 -6.03 -2.11 -8.70
C GLY A 96 -5.34 -3.45 -9.03
N PHE A 97 -4.47 -3.94 -8.15
CA PHE A 97 -3.91 -5.30 -8.25
C PHE A 97 -5.02 -6.36 -8.17
N LEU A 98 -5.97 -6.16 -7.24
CA LEU A 98 -7.17 -6.99 -7.15
C LEU A 98 -8.01 -6.91 -8.43
N THR A 99 -8.08 -5.74 -9.08
CA THR A 99 -8.77 -5.57 -10.36
C THR A 99 -8.11 -6.39 -11.46
N LEU A 100 -6.78 -6.38 -11.58
CA LEU A 100 -6.04 -7.20 -12.53
C LEU A 100 -6.25 -8.71 -12.27
N SER A 101 -6.26 -9.12 -11.01
CA SER A 101 -6.59 -10.48 -10.61
C SER A 101 -8.03 -10.85 -10.97
N TYR A 102 -8.98 -9.93 -10.78
CA TYR A 102 -10.39 -10.14 -11.13
C TYR A 102 -10.58 -10.27 -12.64
N LEU A 103 -9.93 -9.43 -13.45
CA LEU A 103 -9.90 -9.53 -14.91
C LEU A 103 -9.29 -10.85 -15.39
N SER A 104 -8.36 -11.40 -14.63
CA SER A 104 -7.71 -12.68 -14.93
C SER A 104 -8.63 -13.88 -14.70
N PHE A 105 -9.36 -13.90 -13.56
CA PHE A 105 -10.01 -15.12 -13.09
C PHE A 105 -11.53 -15.11 -13.15
N ALA A 106 -12.17 -13.95 -13.31
CA ALA A 106 -13.63 -13.84 -13.48
C ALA A 106 -14.04 -12.61 -14.31
N PRO A 107 -13.49 -12.41 -15.52
CA PRO A 107 -13.80 -11.24 -16.35
C PRO A 107 -15.30 -11.14 -16.72
N GLU A 108 -15.98 -12.28 -16.81
CA GLU A 108 -17.43 -12.35 -17.11
C GLU A 108 -18.30 -11.69 -16.03
N ALA A 109 -17.78 -11.51 -14.83
CA ALA A 109 -18.45 -10.84 -13.74
C ALA A 109 -18.40 -9.30 -13.82
N LEU A 110 -17.55 -8.77 -14.68
CA LEU A 110 -17.20 -7.36 -14.73
C LEU A 110 -17.88 -6.65 -15.92
N ALA A 111 -18.47 -5.50 -15.68
CA ALA A 111 -19.02 -4.62 -16.69
C ALA A 111 -18.04 -3.50 -17.07
N ALA A 112 -17.34 -2.94 -16.09
CA ALA A 112 -16.25 -1.99 -16.25
C ALA A 112 -15.39 -1.96 -14.96
N CYS A 113 -14.15 -1.50 -15.08
CA CYS A 113 -13.24 -1.35 -13.95
C CYS A 113 -12.66 0.08 -13.92
N TYR A 114 -12.65 0.66 -12.75
CA TYR A 114 -12.03 1.94 -12.46
C TYR A 114 -10.90 1.72 -11.46
N VAL A 115 -9.75 2.35 -11.68
CA VAL A 115 -8.58 2.19 -10.81
C VAL A 115 -7.96 3.55 -10.52
N THR A 116 -7.46 3.73 -9.31
CA THR A 116 -6.70 4.92 -8.91
C THR A 116 -5.40 4.51 -8.23
N GLY A 117 -4.26 4.92 -8.80
CA GLY A 117 -2.92 4.62 -8.29
C GLY A 117 -2.65 3.13 -8.07
N GLY A 118 -3.16 2.24 -8.96
CA GLY A 118 -3.14 0.81 -8.67
C GLY A 118 -2.88 -0.12 -9.86
N ILE A 119 -2.51 0.38 -11.04
CA ILE A 119 -2.07 -0.50 -12.12
C ILE A 119 -0.57 -0.76 -11.95
N THR A 120 -0.23 -2.01 -11.73
CA THR A 120 1.15 -2.50 -11.53
C THR A 120 1.56 -3.47 -12.64
N SER A 121 2.75 -4.04 -12.55
CA SER A 121 3.22 -5.09 -13.46
C SER A 121 2.34 -6.34 -13.39
N ILE A 122 1.98 -6.90 -14.53
CA ILE A 122 1.31 -8.20 -14.64
C ILE A 122 2.30 -9.39 -14.65
N THR A 123 3.60 -9.10 -14.69
CA THR A 123 4.67 -10.06 -14.43
C THR A 123 5.47 -9.56 -13.21
N PRO A 124 4.88 -9.61 -12.01
CA PRO A 124 5.44 -8.96 -10.85
C PRO A 124 6.76 -9.61 -10.43
N ASN A 125 7.71 -8.76 -10.03
CA ASN A 125 8.94 -9.14 -9.38
C ASN A 125 9.24 -8.11 -8.29
N ALA A 126 9.26 -8.53 -7.04
CA ALA A 126 9.45 -7.62 -5.91
C ALA A 126 10.79 -6.87 -5.98
N ASP A 127 11.86 -7.50 -6.46
CA ASP A 127 13.15 -6.83 -6.61
C ASP A 127 13.08 -5.66 -7.59
N ASP A 128 12.42 -5.83 -8.74
CA ASP A 128 12.27 -4.76 -9.73
C ASP A 128 11.40 -3.62 -9.23
N ILE A 129 10.38 -3.92 -8.44
CA ILE A 129 9.55 -2.90 -7.78
C ILE A 129 10.44 -2.05 -6.87
N TYR A 130 11.22 -2.66 -5.98
CA TYR A 130 12.05 -1.89 -5.04
C TYR A 130 13.26 -1.23 -5.69
N ARG A 131 13.82 -1.78 -6.78
CA ARG A 131 14.81 -1.06 -7.61
C ARG A 131 14.25 0.23 -8.21
N ASN A 132 12.94 0.28 -8.45
CA ASN A 132 12.28 1.49 -8.94
C ASN A 132 11.86 2.42 -7.80
N THR A 133 11.25 1.91 -6.73
CA THR A 133 10.67 2.74 -5.67
C THR A 133 11.70 3.32 -4.70
N LEU A 134 12.85 2.66 -4.45
CA LEU A 134 13.93 3.20 -3.63
C LEU A 134 14.50 4.51 -4.20
N PRO A 135 14.88 4.61 -5.49
CA PRO A 135 15.30 5.88 -6.07
C PRO A 135 14.21 6.97 -6.04
N ARG A 136 12.93 6.61 -6.17
CA ARG A 136 11.82 7.57 -6.04
C ARG A 136 11.74 8.12 -4.62
N THR A 137 11.87 7.26 -3.62
CA THR A 137 11.92 7.66 -2.21
C THR A 137 13.11 8.57 -1.92
N ALA A 138 14.28 8.28 -2.48
CA ALA A 138 15.46 9.15 -2.36
C ALA A 138 15.20 10.54 -2.98
N ARG A 139 14.54 10.63 -4.14
CA ARG A 139 14.15 11.92 -4.74
C ARG A 139 13.18 12.69 -3.86
N LYS A 140 12.14 12.04 -3.30
CA LYS A 140 11.19 12.66 -2.36
C LYS A 140 11.91 13.14 -1.08
N THR A 141 12.84 12.36 -0.55
CA THR A 141 13.69 12.77 0.57
C THR A 141 14.50 14.04 0.25
N ALA A 142 15.14 14.07 -0.91
CA ALA A 142 15.91 15.23 -1.34
C ALA A 142 15.00 16.47 -1.55
N GLU A 143 13.80 16.28 -2.07
CA GLU A 143 12.82 17.35 -2.22
C GLU A 143 12.32 17.87 -0.88
N PHE A 144 12.06 17.00 0.09
CA PHE A 144 11.69 17.39 1.44
C PHE A 144 12.74 18.30 2.07
N TYR A 145 14.02 17.89 2.06
CA TYR A 145 15.09 18.71 2.63
C TYR A 145 15.40 19.97 1.81
N ARG A 146 15.13 19.96 0.52
CA ARG A 146 15.21 21.19 -0.30
C ARG A 146 14.15 22.22 0.10
N ARG A 147 12.94 21.76 0.43
CA ARG A 147 11.84 22.64 0.91
C ARG A 147 12.07 23.07 2.36
N TYR A 148 12.60 22.19 3.19
CA TYR A 148 12.72 22.36 4.64
C TYR A 148 14.15 22.07 5.13
N PRO A 149 15.15 22.87 4.72
CA PRO A 149 16.57 22.58 4.98
C PRO A 149 16.94 22.57 6.48
N GLN A 150 16.17 23.28 7.33
CA GLN A 150 16.36 23.27 8.78
C GLN A 150 16.22 21.87 9.39
N HIS A 151 15.47 20.98 8.77
CA HIS A 151 15.26 19.63 9.30
C HIS A 151 16.39 18.66 8.99
N ILE A 152 17.40 19.05 8.23
CA ILE A 152 18.64 18.27 8.11
C ILE A 152 19.30 18.14 9.49
N ASP A 153 19.48 19.26 10.19
CA ASP A 153 20.10 19.30 11.51
C ASP A 153 19.17 18.71 12.59
N THR A 154 17.84 18.95 12.47
CA THR A 154 16.86 18.34 13.38
C THR A 154 16.92 16.82 13.32
N MET A 155 16.90 16.23 12.12
CA MET A 155 16.98 14.77 11.97
C MET A 155 18.30 14.20 12.46
N LYS A 156 19.44 14.86 12.23
CA LYS A 156 20.72 14.46 12.77
C LYS A 156 20.68 14.46 14.30
N THR A 157 20.16 15.52 14.89
CA THR A 157 20.01 15.60 16.37
C THR A 157 19.17 14.47 16.91
N ILE A 158 18.03 14.16 16.25
CA ILE A 158 17.16 13.05 16.66
C ILE A 158 17.91 11.71 16.57
N VAL A 159 18.61 11.45 15.45
CA VAL A 159 19.40 10.23 15.25
C VAL A 159 20.51 10.11 16.31
N ASP A 160 21.21 11.18 16.63
CA ASP A 160 22.22 11.20 17.66
C ASP A 160 21.63 10.84 19.04
N VAL A 161 20.48 11.43 19.40
CA VAL A 161 19.80 11.12 20.67
C VAL A 161 19.40 9.65 20.74
N VAL A 162 18.73 9.11 19.72
CA VAL A 162 18.25 7.70 19.75
C VAL A 162 19.38 6.67 19.60
N SER A 163 20.55 7.10 19.12
CA SER A 163 21.74 6.24 19.01
C SER A 163 22.51 6.16 20.31
N ASN A 164 22.54 7.24 21.11
CA ASN A 164 23.31 7.32 22.33
C ASN A 164 22.47 7.04 23.59
N ASP A 165 21.16 7.28 23.54
CA ASP A 165 20.25 7.12 24.67
C ASP A 165 19.17 6.06 24.38
N GLU A 166 18.64 5.46 25.45
CA GLU A 166 17.45 4.63 25.34
C GLU A 166 16.19 5.52 25.33
N VAL A 167 15.64 5.73 24.15
CA VAL A 167 14.40 6.50 23.96
C VAL A 167 13.24 5.52 23.78
N LEU A 168 12.25 5.58 24.66
CA LEU A 168 11.04 4.76 24.56
C LEU A 168 9.87 5.54 23.98
N LEU A 169 9.15 4.90 23.07
CA LEU A 169 7.86 5.35 22.56
C LEU A 169 6.73 5.06 23.57
N PRO A 170 5.56 5.69 23.47
CA PRO A 170 4.41 5.39 24.32
C PRO A 170 3.99 3.91 24.35
N SER A 171 4.20 3.18 23.27
CA SER A 171 4.00 1.72 23.21
C SER A 171 4.97 0.90 24.07
N GLY A 172 6.03 1.51 24.58
CA GLY A 172 7.15 0.86 25.28
C GLY A 172 8.23 0.33 24.35
N ASP A 173 8.06 0.46 23.04
CA ASP A 173 9.10 0.12 22.06
C ASP A 173 10.26 1.13 22.12
N ARG A 174 11.48 0.64 21.92
CA ARG A 174 12.64 1.52 21.71
C ARG A 174 12.52 2.20 20.34
N LEU A 175 12.74 3.51 20.29
CA LEU A 175 12.90 4.26 19.06
C LEU A 175 14.31 4.08 18.51
N SER A 176 14.42 3.56 17.28
CA SER A 176 15.68 3.42 16.56
C SER A 176 15.76 4.39 15.38
N ALA A 177 16.98 4.72 14.93
CA ALA A 177 17.17 5.56 13.75
C ALA A 177 16.51 4.95 12.49
N ARG A 178 16.58 3.63 12.32
CA ARG A 178 15.92 2.94 11.19
C ARG A 178 14.38 2.99 11.27
N ARG A 179 13.79 3.05 12.48
CA ARG A 179 12.36 3.26 12.66
C ARG A 179 11.95 4.68 12.29
N LEU A 180 12.77 5.69 12.57
CA LEU A 180 12.56 7.06 12.10
C LEU A 180 12.55 7.16 10.58
N GLN A 181 13.42 6.43 9.88
CA GLN A 181 13.48 6.43 8.43
C GLN A 181 12.17 5.96 7.78
N THR A 182 11.40 5.09 8.45
CA THR A 182 10.11 4.60 7.91
C THR A 182 9.02 5.66 7.84
N LEU A 183 9.19 6.82 8.51
CA LEU A 183 8.28 7.96 8.39
C LEU A 183 8.19 8.52 6.96
N GLY A 184 9.18 8.20 6.11
CA GLY A 184 9.17 8.61 4.71
C GLY A 184 8.03 8.00 3.88
N ILE A 185 7.31 7.01 4.38
CA ILE A 185 6.07 6.53 3.77
C ILE A 185 5.05 7.67 3.59
N ASP A 186 5.05 8.67 4.48
CA ASP A 186 4.15 9.81 4.39
C ASP A 186 4.37 10.65 3.11
N PHE A 187 5.57 10.62 2.51
CA PHE A 187 5.88 11.37 1.29
C PHE A 187 5.07 10.93 0.05
N GLY A 188 4.46 9.78 0.09
CA GLY A 188 3.55 9.31 -0.96
C GLY A 188 2.13 9.87 -0.86
N MET A 189 1.84 10.72 0.14
CA MET A 189 0.54 11.34 0.35
C MET A 189 0.61 12.86 0.13
N SER A 190 -0.47 13.46 -0.33
CA SER A 190 -0.55 14.90 -0.67
C SER A 190 -0.16 15.83 0.47
N THR A 191 -0.42 15.42 1.72
CA THR A 191 -0.08 16.21 2.93
C THR A 191 1.12 15.65 3.68
N GLY A 192 1.87 14.73 3.07
CA GLY A 192 2.92 13.99 3.75
C GLY A 192 4.11 14.84 4.14
N PHE A 193 4.52 15.75 3.27
CA PHE A 193 5.63 16.66 3.55
C PHE A 193 5.31 17.60 4.72
N GLU A 194 4.13 18.20 4.71
CA GLU A 194 3.68 19.09 5.78
C GLU A 194 3.42 18.33 7.07
N GLY A 195 2.90 17.11 6.98
CA GLY A 195 2.70 16.24 8.14
C GLY A 195 4.00 15.87 8.85
N LEU A 196 5.08 15.61 8.08
CA LEU A 196 6.40 15.35 8.64
C LEU A 196 7.08 16.65 9.11
N LEU A 197 6.93 17.75 8.36
CA LEU A 197 7.42 19.09 8.76
C LEU A 197 6.97 19.42 10.19
N TRP A 198 5.65 19.40 10.43
CA TRP A 198 5.10 19.76 11.74
C TRP A 198 5.51 18.80 12.85
N LEU A 199 5.65 17.50 12.54
CA LEU A 199 6.16 16.53 13.48
C LEU A 199 7.60 16.82 13.90
N LEU A 200 8.45 17.21 12.96
CA LEU A 200 9.87 17.52 13.22
C LEU A 200 10.05 18.89 13.89
N ASP A 201 9.20 19.87 13.61
CA ASP A 201 9.22 21.18 14.28
C ASP A 201 9.02 21.06 15.80
N GLU A 202 8.23 20.09 16.22
CA GLU A 202 7.94 19.82 17.63
C GLU A 202 8.88 18.78 18.27
N ALA A 203 9.89 18.27 17.53
CA ALA A 203 10.63 17.09 17.95
C ALA A 203 11.59 17.34 19.11
N VAL A 204 12.36 18.44 19.07
CA VAL A 204 13.46 18.68 20.01
C VAL A 204 13.14 19.85 20.93
N LEU A 205 13.11 19.58 22.22
CA LEU A 205 12.90 20.61 23.25
C LEU A 205 14.16 21.46 23.44
N PRO A 206 14.06 22.67 24.01
CA PRO A 206 15.22 23.49 24.36
C PRO A 206 16.24 22.81 25.30
N SER A 207 15.82 21.78 26.01
CA SER A 207 16.68 20.94 26.85
C SER A 207 17.52 19.93 26.08
N GLY A 208 17.30 19.77 24.76
CA GLY A 208 17.90 18.73 23.92
C GLY A 208 17.16 17.39 23.94
N ARG A 209 16.15 17.22 24.83
CA ARG A 209 15.32 15.98 24.86
C ARG A 209 14.31 15.97 23.71
N LEU A 210 13.93 14.77 23.27
CA LEU A 210 12.78 14.60 22.36
C LEU A 210 11.47 14.87 23.12
N SER A 211 10.52 15.52 22.47
CA SER A 211 9.21 15.85 23.04
C SER A 211 8.29 14.64 23.08
N ASP A 212 7.39 14.60 24.06
CA ASP A 212 6.36 13.55 24.14
C ASP A 212 5.41 13.61 22.94
N THR A 213 5.12 14.80 22.40
CA THR A 213 4.30 15.01 21.20
C THR A 213 4.96 14.31 20.00
N PHE A 214 6.24 14.53 19.78
CA PHE A 214 6.99 13.87 18.71
C PHE A 214 6.99 12.35 18.88
N LEU A 215 7.31 11.86 20.06
CA LEU A 215 7.35 10.42 20.34
C LEU A 215 5.98 9.76 20.11
N ALA A 216 4.90 10.39 20.56
CA ALA A 216 3.54 9.90 20.31
C ALA A 216 3.19 9.94 18.80
N GLY A 217 3.62 10.97 18.10
CA GLY A 217 3.41 11.09 16.64
C GLY A 217 4.15 10.02 15.84
N VAL A 218 5.39 9.69 16.22
CA VAL A 218 6.17 8.59 15.64
C VAL A 218 5.51 7.24 15.92
N ASP A 219 5.14 7.01 17.18
CA ASP A 219 4.52 5.76 17.60
C ASP A 219 3.21 5.49 16.82
N ALA A 220 2.34 6.50 16.72
CA ALA A 220 1.09 6.40 16.00
C ALA A 220 1.28 6.06 14.49
N ARG A 221 2.35 6.57 13.87
CA ARG A 221 2.65 6.32 12.44
C ARG A 221 3.34 4.98 12.17
N THR A 222 3.98 4.39 13.18
CA THR A 222 4.82 3.19 13.01
C THR A 222 4.27 1.95 13.70
N GLN A 223 3.07 2.00 14.29
CA GLN A 223 2.37 0.84 14.83
C GLN A 223 1.28 0.34 13.85
N TYR A 224 1.04 -0.96 13.89
CA TYR A 224 0.14 -1.65 12.97
C TYR A 224 -0.99 -2.42 13.69
N TRP A 225 -1.41 -1.96 14.88
CA TRP A 225 -2.45 -2.63 15.69
C TRP A 225 -3.76 -2.84 14.94
N GLY A 226 -4.12 -1.90 14.08
CA GLY A 226 -5.37 -1.95 13.32
C GLY A 226 -5.30 -2.70 11.99
N GLY A 227 -4.11 -3.16 11.57
CA GLY A 227 -3.89 -3.77 10.26
C GLY A 227 -2.51 -4.41 10.10
N PRO A 228 -2.18 -5.46 10.88
CA PRO A 228 -0.86 -6.11 10.78
C PRO A 228 -0.63 -6.77 9.40
N LEU A 229 -1.71 -7.17 8.71
CA LEU A 229 -1.62 -7.74 7.36
C LEU A 229 -0.95 -6.79 6.37
N TYR A 230 -1.05 -5.47 6.58
CA TYR A 230 -0.36 -4.50 5.73
C TYR A 230 1.16 -4.75 5.70
N ALA A 231 1.76 -4.82 6.87
CA ALA A 231 3.20 -5.05 6.99
C ALA A 231 3.62 -6.46 6.53
N ILE A 232 2.78 -7.46 6.81
CA ILE A 232 3.13 -8.87 6.54
C ILE A 232 3.00 -9.20 5.06
N LEU A 233 1.99 -8.64 4.38
CA LEU A 233 1.66 -8.98 2.98
C LEU A 233 2.21 -7.99 1.95
N GLN A 234 2.91 -6.91 2.37
CA GLN A 234 3.32 -5.85 1.44
C GLN A 234 4.22 -6.35 0.30
N GLU A 235 5.12 -7.29 0.53
CA GLU A 235 5.89 -7.89 -0.57
C GLU A 235 5.13 -9.04 -1.25
N GLU A 236 4.25 -9.71 -0.51
CA GLU A 236 3.48 -10.85 -0.99
C GLU A 236 2.48 -10.48 -2.11
N ILE A 237 2.13 -9.21 -2.24
CA ILE A 237 1.30 -8.74 -3.37
C ILE A 237 2.02 -8.83 -4.72
N TYR A 238 3.35 -9.03 -4.71
CA TYR A 238 4.18 -9.23 -5.89
C TYR A 238 4.63 -10.70 -6.06
N ALA A 239 4.29 -11.59 -5.14
CA ALA A 239 4.67 -13.00 -5.19
C ALA A 239 3.70 -13.79 -6.07
N SER A 240 4.18 -14.34 -7.19
CA SER A 240 3.39 -15.12 -8.17
C SER A 240 4.22 -16.27 -8.72
N GLY A 241 3.62 -17.45 -8.80
CA GLY A 241 4.30 -18.64 -9.31
C GLY A 241 5.43 -19.12 -8.39
N THR A 242 6.62 -19.30 -8.95
CA THR A 242 7.80 -19.79 -8.24
C THR A 242 8.77 -18.67 -7.87
N GLY A 243 9.40 -18.81 -6.71
CA GLY A 243 10.40 -17.87 -6.18
C GLY A 243 9.88 -17.11 -4.97
N SER A 244 10.76 -16.88 -4.02
CA SER A 244 10.44 -16.19 -2.78
C SER A 244 10.68 -14.68 -2.90
N THR A 245 9.93 -13.88 -2.16
CA THR A 245 10.20 -12.45 -2.03
C THR A 245 11.48 -12.21 -1.23
N ASN A 246 11.71 -13.05 -0.23
CA ASN A 246 12.91 -13.08 0.61
C ASN A 246 13.37 -11.67 1.03
N TRP A 247 12.42 -10.88 1.54
CA TRP A 247 12.67 -9.52 2.02
C TRP A 247 13.34 -8.63 0.95
N SER A 248 12.70 -8.54 -0.19
CA SER A 248 13.20 -7.84 -1.37
C SER A 248 13.54 -6.38 -1.08
N ALA A 249 12.70 -5.65 -0.34
CA ALA A 249 12.99 -4.27 0.07
C ALA A 249 14.30 -4.18 0.86
N HIS A 250 14.55 -5.14 1.75
CA HIS A 250 15.77 -5.18 2.56
C HIS A 250 17.02 -5.44 1.71
N ARG A 251 16.92 -6.41 0.79
CA ARG A 251 18.03 -6.75 -0.13
C ARG A 251 18.34 -5.61 -1.09
N MET A 252 17.31 -5.04 -1.72
CA MET A 252 17.47 -3.95 -2.69
C MET A 252 17.97 -2.67 -2.04
N ARG A 253 17.53 -2.36 -0.82
CA ARG A 253 18.09 -1.26 -0.04
C ARG A 253 19.59 -1.42 0.16
N SER A 254 20.05 -2.63 0.48
CA SER A 254 21.47 -2.93 0.68
C SER A 254 22.25 -2.92 -0.65
N GLU A 255 21.64 -3.37 -1.75
CA GLU A 255 22.26 -3.37 -3.09
C GLU A 255 22.45 -1.94 -3.63
N ILE A 256 21.43 -1.09 -3.47
CA ILE A 256 21.46 0.29 -3.98
C ILE A 256 22.30 1.18 -3.07
N GLY A 257 22.25 0.97 -1.75
CA GLY A 257 22.97 1.79 -0.76
C GLY A 257 22.39 3.20 -0.59
N GLY A 258 23.00 3.99 0.29
CA GLY A 258 22.62 5.39 0.51
C GLY A 258 21.39 5.57 1.42
N PHE A 259 21.01 4.54 2.17
CA PHE A 259 19.91 4.58 3.15
C PHE A 259 20.39 4.35 4.59
N GLU A 260 21.66 4.47 4.85
CA GLU A 260 22.26 4.39 6.19
C GLU A 260 21.95 5.67 6.97
N ALA A 261 21.40 5.52 8.19
CA ALA A 261 20.99 6.67 9.00
C ALA A 261 22.17 7.46 9.58
N ASP A 262 23.33 6.84 9.68
CA ASP A 262 24.58 7.37 10.24
C ASP A 262 25.57 7.87 9.17
N ALA A 263 25.15 7.88 7.90
CA ALA A 263 25.98 8.40 6.81
C ALA A 263 26.19 9.92 6.94
N ASP A 264 27.30 10.40 6.39
CA ASP A 264 27.55 11.83 6.22
C ASP A 264 26.49 12.42 5.27
N GLY A 265 25.67 13.36 5.76
CA GLY A 265 24.65 14.01 4.94
C GLY A 265 23.27 14.07 5.61
N PRO A 266 22.22 14.41 4.83
CA PRO A 266 20.86 14.35 5.32
C PRO A 266 20.43 12.90 5.59
N VAL A 267 19.74 12.66 6.72
CA VAL A 267 19.23 11.32 7.08
C VAL A 267 18.22 10.86 6.02
N PRO A 268 18.45 9.75 5.33
CA PRO A 268 17.54 9.28 4.29
C PRO A 268 16.28 8.66 4.91
N PHE A 269 15.15 8.80 4.21
CA PHE A 269 13.91 8.12 4.56
C PHE A 269 13.68 6.89 3.67
N THR A 270 12.86 5.94 4.14
CA THR A 270 12.35 4.81 3.35
C THR A 270 10.88 5.01 3.04
N GLY A 271 10.38 4.36 1.97
CA GLY A 271 9.00 4.48 1.52
C GLY A 271 8.09 3.36 2.05
N GLU A 272 7.18 2.89 1.20
CA GLU A 272 6.29 1.75 1.48
C GLU A 272 7.07 0.44 1.41
N MET A 273 7.85 0.19 2.45
CA MET A 273 8.82 -0.90 2.53
C MET A 273 8.78 -1.51 3.92
N PHE A 274 8.81 -2.85 3.98
CA PHE A 274 8.90 -3.56 5.25
C PHE A 274 10.18 -4.38 5.32
N PHE A 275 10.73 -4.45 6.53
CA PHE A 275 12.03 -5.04 6.79
C PHE A 275 11.94 -6.06 7.92
N PRO A 276 12.75 -7.14 7.93
CA PRO A 276 12.72 -8.16 8.98
C PRO A 276 12.78 -7.59 10.39
N TRP A 277 13.63 -6.59 10.60
CA TRP A 277 13.84 -5.98 11.92
C TRP A 277 12.60 -5.28 12.51
N GLN A 278 11.62 -4.87 11.67
CA GLN A 278 10.37 -4.26 12.16
C GLN A 278 9.55 -5.27 12.97
N PHE A 279 9.66 -6.54 12.64
CA PHE A 279 9.01 -7.63 13.38
C PHE A 279 9.71 -7.98 14.70
N ASP A 280 10.92 -7.48 14.92
CA ASP A 280 11.60 -7.54 16.22
C ASP A 280 11.31 -6.29 17.07
N GLU A 281 11.29 -5.09 16.45
CA GLU A 281 11.24 -3.82 17.17
C GLU A 281 9.83 -3.31 17.45
N ILE A 282 8.84 -3.60 16.59
CA ILE A 282 7.51 -3.01 16.67
C ILE A 282 6.56 -3.96 17.39
N ALA A 283 6.01 -3.52 18.55
CA ALA A 283 5.17 -4.33 19.42
C ALA A 283 3.96 -4.95 18.72
N SER A 284 3.34 -4.23 17.78
CA SER A 284 2.20 -4.73 17.02
C SER A 284 2.56 -5.81 15.99
N LEU A 285 3.82 -5.89 15.57
CA LEU A 285 4.31 -6.85 14.58
C LEU A 285 5.04 -8.05 15.22
N ARG A 286 5.62 -7.89 16.42
CA ARG A 286 6.35 -8.96 17.11
C ARG A 286 5.62 -10.31 17.16
N PRO A 287 4.30 -10.37 17.44
CA PRO A 287 3.59 -11.65 17.45
C PRO A 287 3.59 -12.38 16.10
N PHE A 288 3.79 -11.67 15.00
CA PHE A 288 3.77 -12.20 13.64
C PHE A 288 5.15 -12.52 13.06
N ARG A 289 6.22 -12.28 13.83
CA ARG A 289 7.60 -12.40 13.36
C ARG A 289 7.90 -13.72 12.65
N ASP A 290 7.67 -14.83 13.34
CA ASP A 290 8.03 -16.15 12.82
C ASP A 290 7.18 -16.54 11.61
N ALA A 291 5.90 -16.14 11.60
CA ALA A 291 5.03 -16.31 10.45
C ALA A 291 5.46 -15.48 9.23
N ALA A 292 5.88 -14.22 9.47
CA ALA A 292 6.37 -13.35 8.39
C ALA A 292 7.69 -13.88 7.81
N LEU A 293 8.62 -14.35 8.64
CA LEU A 293 9.87 -14.95 8.16
C LEU A 293 9.58 -16.18 7.30
N ALA A 294 8.74 -17.12 7.79
CA ALA A 294 8.36 -18.32 7.04
C ALA A 294 7.65 -17.97 5.72
N LEU A 295 6.78 -16.95 5.73
CA LEU A 295 6.04 -16.51 4.55
C LEU A 295 6.96 -15.98 3.44
N HIS A 296 7.89 -15.09 3.79
CA HIS A 296 8.81 -14.48 2.83
C HIS A 296 9.87 -15.42 2.27
N GLU A 297 10.11 -16.58 2.92
CA GLU A 297 10.99 -17.63 2.43
C GLU A 297 10.29 -18.62 1.48
N ARG A 298 8.94 -18.57 1.37
CA ARG A 298 8.21 -19.49 0.50
C ARG A 298 8.50 -19.23 -0.98
N GLU A 299 8.50 -20.33 -1.74
CA GLU A 299 8.75 -20.33 -3.18
C GLU A 299 7.53 -20.78 -4.01
N ASP A 300 6.43 -21.17 -3.34
CA ASP A 300 5.21 -21.68 -3.94
C ASP A 300 4.07 -20.68 -3.78
N HIS A 301 3.80 -19.88 -4.79
CA HIS A 301 2.71 -18.90 -4.76
C HIS A 301 1.66 -19.20 -5.82
N PRO A 302 0.35 -19.06 -5.50
CA PRO A 302 -0.66 -19.00 -6.54
C PRO A 302 -0.36 -17.91 -7.56
N GLU A 303 -0.68 -18.15 -8.82
CA GLU A 303 -0.57 -17.12 -9.84
C GLU A 303 -1.50 -15.96 -9.50
N LEU A 304 -0.96 -14.73 -9.56
CA LEU A 304 -1.71 -13.51 -9.32
C LEU A 304 -2.54 -13.12 -10.55
N TYR A 305 -2.03 -13.44 -11.75
CA TYR A 305 -2.62 -13.04 -13.02
C TYR A 305 -2.58 -14.17 -14.05
N ASP A 306 -3.65 -14.31 -14.84
CA ASP A 306 -3.67 -15.12 -16.07
C ASP A 306 -3.32 -14.20 -17.25
N LEU A 307 -2.08 -14.26 -17.69
CA LEU A 307 -1.57 -13.40 -18.77
C LEU A 307 -2.29 -13.66 -20.10
N ALA A 308 -2.70 -14.92 -20.36
CA ALA A 308 -3.42 -15.25 -21.57
C ALA A 308 -4.83 -14.67 -21.56
N GLN A 309 -5.48 -14.63 -20.39
CA GLN A 309 -6.78 -13.98 -20.23
C GLN A 309 -6.64 -12.46 -20.32
N LEU A 310 -5.66 -11.86 -19.67
CA LEU A 310 -5.40 -10.42 -19.71
C LEU A 310 -5.12 -9.94 -21.14
N ALA A 311 -4.33 -10.69 -21.93
CA ALA A 311 -4.04 -10.36 -23.33
C ALA A 311 -5.25 -10.35 -24.28
N ARG A 312 -6.38 -10.91 -23.84
CA ARG A 312 -7.67 -10.90 -24.59
C ARG A 312 -8.77 -10.17 -23.82
N ASN A 313 -8.41 -9.27 -22.93
CA ASN A 313 -9.38 -8.54 -22.11
C ASN A 313 -10.37 -7.74 -22.99
N GLU A 314 -11.65 -7.93 -22.73
CA GLU A 314 -12.75 -7.18 -23.36
C GLU A 314 -13.43 -6.19 -22.39
N VAL A 315 -13.11 -6.28 -21.11
CA VAL A 315 -13.70 -5.41 -20.08
C VAL A 315 -13.03 -4.03 -20.15
N PRO A 316 -13.79 -2.93 -20.29
CA PRO A 316 -13.20 -1.60 -20.29
C PRO A 316 -12.63 -1.25 -18.91
N VAL A 317 -11.40 -0.73 -18.90
CA VAL A 317 -10.69 -0.29 -17.71
C VAL A 317 -10.26 1.15 -17.89
N ALA A 318 -10.62 2.03 -16.94
CA ALA A 318 -10.06 3.38 -16.87
C ALA A 318 -9.28 3.54 -15.57
N ALA A 319 -8.04 4.01 -15.65
CA ALA A 319 -7.17 4.16 -14.51
C ALA A 319 -6.56 5.56 -14.42
N ALA A 320 -6.70 6.21 -13.26
CA ALA A 320 -5.93 7.39 -12.89
C ALA A 320 -4.59 6.94 -12.30
N MET A 321 -3.51 7.33 -12.94
CA MET A 321 -2.15 7.04 -12.49
C MET A 321 -1.41 8.34 -12.19
N TYR A 322 -0.64 8.34 -11.12
CA TYR A 322 0.03 9.54 -10.64
C TYR A 322 1.52 9.48 -11.00
N HIS A 323 1.97 10.47 -11.77
CA HIS A 323 3.32 10.48 -12.35
C HIS A 323 4.44 10.35 -11.31
N ASP A 324 4.28 11.05 -10.18
CA ASP A 324 5.29 11.09 -9.11
C ASP A 324 5.01 10.11 -7.97
N ASP A 325 4.08 9.16 -8.18
CA ASP A 325 3.76 8.12 -7.21
C ASP A 325 5.02 7.32 -6.85
N MET A 326 5.33 7.28 -5.56
CA MET A 326 6.49 6.55 -5.04
C MET A 326 6.17 5.12 -4.60
N PHE A 327 4.88 4.72 -4.67
CA PHE A 327 4.42 3.39 -4.27
C PHE A 327 4.13 2.50 -5.47
N VAL A 328 3.38 3.04 -6.45
CA VAL A 328 3.01 2.30 -7.67
C VAL A 328 3.55 3.02 -8.90
N PRO A 329 4.76 2.66 -9.35
CA PRO A 329 5.45 3.35 -10.43
C PRO A 329 4.71 3.31 -11.75
N ILE A 330 4.65 4.45 -12.42
CA ILE A 330 3.95 4.64 -13.70
C ILE A 330 4.49 3.74 -14.81
N GLU A 331 5.77 3.42 -14.80
CA GLU A 331 6.45 2.61 -15.81
C GLU A 331 5.83 1.20 -15.90
N PHE A 332 5.44 0.61 -14.78
CA PHE A 332 4.77 -0.69 -14.75
C PHE A 332 3.32 -0.60 -15.23
N ALA A 333 2.65 0.52 -14.95
CA ALA A 333 1.30 0.76 -15.44
C ALA A 333 1.27 0.89 -16.97
N GLU A 334 2.24 1.57 -17.56
CA GLU A 334 2.36 1.71 -19.02
C GLU A 334 2.63 0.38 -19.71
N GLN A 335 3.54 -0.44 -19.16
CA GLN A 335 3.81 -1.79 -19.65
C GLN A 335 2.55 -2.67 -19.59
N THR A 336 1.78 -2.59 -18.51
CA THR A 336 0.55 -3.35 -18.33
C THR A 336 -0.53 -2.88 -19.30
N ARG A 337 -0.71 -1.57 -19.50
CA ARG A 337 -1.63 -1.04 -20.53
C ARG A 337 -1.30 -1.57 -21.92
N ASP A 338 -0.03 -1.64 -22.28
CA ASP A 338 0.40 -2.10 -23.60
C ASP A 338 0.13 -3.61 -23.82
N ALA A 339 0.03 -4.37 -22.73
CA ALA A 339 -0.24 -5.80 -22.75
C ALA A 339 -1.72 -6.18 -22.54
N VAL A 340 -2.55 -5.27 -22.00
CA VAL A 340 -3.96 -5.53 -21.66
C VAL A 340 -4.87 -4.64 -22.50
N PRO A 341 -5.57 -5.18 -23.48
CA PRO A 341 -6.51 -4.41 -24.31
C PRO A 341 -7.62 -3.73 -23.48
N ASN A 342 -8.21 -2.68 -24.02
CA ASN A 342 -9.28 -1.88 -23.41
C ASN A 342 -8.90 -1.26 -22.05
N MET A 343 -7.60 -1.03 -21.80
CA MET A 343 -7.10 -0.32 -20.64
C MET A 343 -6.66 1.10 -21.03
N HIS A 344 -7.29 2.10 -20.41
CA HIS A 344 -7.07 3.51 -20.67
C HIS A 344 -6.45 4.18 -19.43
N LEU A 345 -5.22 4.70 -19.54
CA LEU A 345 -4.58 5.42 -18.45
C LEU A 345 -4.82 6.93 -18.57
N TRP A 346 -5.25 7.53 -17.47
CA TRP A 346 -5.17 8.96 -17.25
C TRP A 346 -3.98 9.25 -16.34
N ILE A 347 -2.90 9.74 -16.95
CA ILE A 347 -1.67 10.08 -16.21
C ILE A 347 -1.74 11.56 -15.82
N THR A 348 -1.56 11.84 -14.54
CA THR A 348 -1.55 13.22 -14.01
C THR A 348 -0.46 13.38 -12.96
N ASN A 349 0.05 14.58 -12.79
CA ASN A 349 0.98 14.98 -11.73
C ASN A 349 0.35 15.94 -10.71
N GLU A 350 -0.97 16.05 -10.71
CA GLU A 350 -1.72 16.92 -9.78
C GLU A 350 -1.88 16.29 -8.40
N PHE A 351 -1.70 14.97 -8.30
CA PHE A 351 -1.92 14.21 -7.07
C PHE A 351 -0.71 13.33 -6.74
N GLU A 352 -0.56 13.04 -5.47
CA GLU A 352 0.19 11.92 -4.95
C GLU A 352 -0.68 10.64 -4.92
N HIS A 353 -0.22 9.59 -4.28
CA HIS A 353 -0.93 8.28 -4.25
C HIS A 353 -2.38 8.34 -3.73
N ASP A 354 -2.73 9.36 -2.97
CA ASP A 354 -4.04 9.53 -2.33
C ASP A 354 -5.05 10.37 -3.14
N GLY A 355 -4.85 10.56 -4.43
CA GLY A 355 -5.67 11.42 -5.29
C GLY A 355 -7.18 11.18 -5.16
N LEU A 356 -7.63 9.91 -5.08
CA LEU A 356 -9.05 9.59 -4.88
C LEU A 356 -9.65 10.22 -3.61
N ARG A 357 -8.83 10.47 -2.60
CA ARG A 357 -9.26 11.14 -1.36
C ARG A 357 -9.24 12.65 -1.48
N GLN A 358 -8.37 13.18 -2.35
CA GLN A 358 -8.20 14.61 -2.57
C GLN A 358 -9.26 15.17 -3.49
N ASP A 359 -9.63 14.44 -4.56
CA ASP A 359 -10.60 14.90 -5.53
C ASP A 359 -11.65 13.82 -5.86
N PRO A 360 -12.90 13.99 -5.40
CA PRO A 360 -14.02 13.11 -5.74
C PRO A 360 -14.34 13.04 -7.24
N GLU A 361 -14.00 14.08 -8.01
CA GLU A 361 -14.25 14.15 -9.45
C GLU A 361 -13.45 13.10 -10.25
N ILE A 362 -12.40 12.53 -9.66
CA ILE A 362 -11.64 11.43 -10.27
C ILE A 362 -12.57 10.28 -10.64
N VAL A 363 -13.51 9.92 -9.75
CA VAL A 363 -14.50 8.85 -10.03
C VAL A 363 -15.30 9.16 -11.27
N ARG A 364 -15.87 10.36 -11.36
CA ARG A 364 -16.66 10.79 -12.51
C ARG A 364 -15.82 10.84 -13.79
N THR A 365 -14.60 11.31 -13.69
CA THR A 365 -13.66 11.37 -14.82
C THR A 365 -13.38 9.98 -15.38
N LEU A 366 -13.14 8.99 -14.52
CA LEU A 366 -12.90 7.60 -14.95
C LEU A 366 -14.16 6.98 -15.59
N MET A 367 -15.33 7.19 -14.99
CA MET A 367 -16.60 6.72 -15.54
C MET A 367 -16.86 7.31 -16.94
N THR A 368 -16.70 8.62 -17.08
CA THR A 368 -16.88 9.31 -18.37
C THR A 368 -15.91 8.80 -19.44
N ARG A 369 -14.68 8.48 -19.10
CA ARG A 369 -13.71 7.89 -20.05
C ARG A 369 -14.16 6.53 -20.56
N VAL A 370 -14.64 5.66 -19.68
CA VAL A 370 -15.19 4.35 -20.07
C VAL A 370 -16.41 4.52 -20.99
N GLU A 371 -17.32 5.44 -20.69
CA GLU A 371 -18.50 5.72 -21.53
C GLU A 371 -18.09 6.23 -22.93
N GLN A 372 -17.10 7.13 -23.01
CA GLN A 372 -16.60 7.67 -24.28
C GLN A 372 -15.94 6.62 -25.17
N GLU A 373 -15.35 5.60 -24.57
CA GLU A 373 -14.74 4.46 -25.29
C GLU A 373 -15.75 3.33 -25.59
N GLY A 374 -17.05 3.58 -25.42
CA GLY A 374 -18.11 2.64 -25.73
C GLY A 374 -18.39 1.59 -24.65
N GLY A 375 -17.92 1.85 -23.42
CA GLY A 375 -18.22 1.03 -22.24
C GLY A 375 -19.66 1.21 -21.75
N PRO A 376 -20.05 0.53 -20.64
CA PRO A 376 -21.39 0.60 -20.12
C PRO A 376 -21.77 2.02 -19.71
N LEU A 377 -22.92 2.44 -20.14
CA LEU A 377 -23.57 3.65 -19.65
C LEU A 377 -24.05 3.39 -18.21
N SER A 378 -23.89 4.36 -17.34
CA SER A 378 -24.29 4.30 -15.92
C SER A 378 -25.80 4.15 -15.72
#